data_c0a9ce4d258a7ca7b3e0c21d0d39da80
#
_entry.id   c0a9ce4d258a7ca7b3e0c21d0d39da80
#
_cell.length_a   1.000
_cell.length_b   1.000
_cell.length_c   1.000
_cell.angle_alpha   90.00
_cell.angle_beta   90.00
_cell.angle_gamma   90.00
#
_symmetry.space_group_name_H-M   'P 1'
#
loop_
_entity.id
_entity.type
_entity.pdbx_description
1 polymer ?
#
loop_
_entity_poly.entity_id
_entity_poly.type
_entity_poly.pdbx_seq_one_letter_code
_entity_poly.pdbx_strand_id
1 'polypeptide(L)'
;MDLWKMSLDEHGFGIPENLGPKINTYGNEVFPSFRANGELYFSSDGHPGMGGLDLFRAEQDTTGVWTLENLGSPMNSAGDDFGMTFEGLHNRGFFSTNRGNGRGWDQIMSFECPEIVQSIKGWVYEKDGYELPEALVYMVGNDGTNLKLSVRSDGSFVQEVKPNVDYVLLGTCKGYLNHKQEISIDTSSMSREHVLQFPLASMTDPVLIRNVFYEFDSAELTDSSTIALDSLATLLEENPSVTIELSSHCDYRGRDEYNLRLSQRRAESVVNYLISKGLPASRLTPVGYGESRPKIVTRRQAEQNPFLQVGDTLTESFILALPNEEQQEACNALNRRTEFRVMRTTFGLP
;
A
#
# COMPACT_ATOMS: atom_id res chain seq x y z
N MET A 1 28.82 25.53 33.76
CA MET A 1 29.57 25.82 32.51
C MET A 1 28.56 26.05 31.40
N ASP A 2 28.82 27.07 30.54
CA ASP A 2 27.85 27.40 29.48
C ASP A 2 28.42 27.10 28.11
N LEU A 3 27.54 26.74 27.15
CA LEU A 3 27.87 26.59 25.74
C LEU A 3 27.78 27.92 25.01
N TRP A 4 28.80 28.18 24.22
CA TRP A 4 28.90 29.37 23.38
C TRP A 4 29.20 28.97 21.94
N LYS A 5 28.64 29.66 20.95
CA LYS A 5 28.97 29.51 19.54
C LYS A 5 29.75 30.70 19.03
N MET A 6 30.55 30.47 18.00
CA MET A 6 31.33 31.50 17.32
C MET A 6 31.45 31.14 15.86
N SER A 7 31.21 32.09 14.97
CA SER A 7 31.45 31.89 13.53
C SER A 7 32.95 31.83 13.24
N LEU A 8 33.31 31.07 12.22
CA LEU A 8 34.65 31.08 11.65
C LEU A 8 34.51 31.30 10.13
N ASP A 9 35.12 32.36 9.64
CA ASP A 9 35.17 32.71 8.23
C ASP A 9 36.63 32.97 7.76
N GLU A 10 36.79 33.44 6.54
CA GLU A 10 38.12 33.80 5.99
C GLU A 10 38.84 34.95 6.71
N HIS A 11 38.12 35.73 7.51
CA HIS A 11 38.69 36.83 8.32
C HIS A 11 39.02 36.38 9.75
N GLY A 12 38.70 35.13 10.11
CA GLY A 12 38.98 34.54 11.42
C GLY A 12 37.73 34.30 12.27
N PHE A 13 37.93 34.29 13.60
CA PHE A 13 36.86 34.03 14.55
C PHE A 13 35.99 35.25 14.78
N GLY A 14 34.67 35.07 14.72
CA GLY A 14 33.68 36.07 15.04
C GLY A 14 33.57 36.36 16.57
N ILE A 15 32.50 37.05 16.96
CA ILE A 15 32.22 37.35 18.38
C ILE A 15 31.50 36.12 19.00
N PRO A 16 31.96 35.63 20.17
CA PRO A 16 31.28 34.54 20.87
C PRO A 16 29.87 34.95 21.31
N GLU A 17 28.89 34.10 21.04
CA GLU A 17 27.50 34.25 21.43
C GLU A 17 27.10 33.13 22.39
N ASN A 18 26.53 33.51 23.56
CA ASN A 18 25.93 32.52 24.48
C ASN A 18 24.69 31.89 23.83
N LEU A 19 24.54 30.57 23.92
CA LEU A 19 23.39 29.87 23.31
C LEU A 19 22.04 30.16 24.00
N GLY A 20 22.06 30.89 25.08
CA GLY A 20 20.86 31.36 25.76
C GLY A 20 20.27 30.40 26.76
N PRO A 21 19.23 30.81 27.50
CA PRO A 21 18.73 30.10 28.68
C PRO A 21 17.93 28.83 28.33
N LYS A 22 17.65 28.57 27.04
CA LYS A 22 17.03 27.32 26.61
C LYS A 22 18.03 26.15 26.59
N ILE A 23 19.31 26.49 26.31
CA ILE A 23 20.42 25.53 26.28
C ILE A 23 21.22 25.59 27.59
N ASN A 24 21.61 26.78 28.02
CA ASN A 24 22.41 26.98 29.21
C ASN A 24 21.55 27.15 30.46
N THR A 25 21.91 26.45 31.52
CA THR A 25 21.21 26.46 32.82
C THR A 25 22.10 27.01 33.92
N TYR A 26 21.67 26.85 35.18
CA TYR A 26 22.52 27.08 36.35
C TYR A 26 23.58 25.99 36.58
N GLY A 27 23.42 24.84 35.88
CA GLY A 27 24.33 23.70 35.94
C GLY A 27 25.51 23.82 34.98
N ASN A 28 25.95 22.67 34.53
CA ASN A 28 27.03 22.57 33.56
C ASN A 28 26.50 22.01 32.24
N GLU A 29 26.73 22.72 31.16
CA GLU A 29 26.52 22.23 29.79
C GLU A 29 27.92 22.00 29.19
N VAL A 30 28.18 20.74 28.80
CA VAL A 30 29.52 20.27 28.43
C VAL A 30 29.46 19.30 27.23
N PHE A 31 30.61 19.01 26.65
CA PHE A 31 30.78 18.04 25.56
C PHE A 31 29.88 18.29 24.35
N PRO A 32 29.84 19.54 23.79
CA PRO A 32 29.02 19.77 22.60
C PRO A 32 29.55 19.04 21.37
N SER A 33 28.63 18.43 20.62
CA SER A 33 28.90 17.80 19.33
C SER A 33 27.85 18.30 18.31
N PHE A 34 28.30 18.91 17.22
CA PHE A 34 27.42 19.49 16.20
C PHE A 34 27.40 18.58 14.97
N ARG A 35 26.23 18.20 14.51
CA ARG A 35 26.06 17.39 13.30
C ARG A 35 25.88 18.26 12.06
N ALA A 36 26.20 17.72 10.88
CA ALA A 36 26.05 18.43 9.61
C ALA A 36 24.60 18.78 9.25
N ASN A 37 23.60 18.08 9.82
CA ASN A 37 22.18 18.39 9.67
C ASN A 37 21.68 19.55 10.57
N GLY A 38 22.57 20.14 11.40
CA GLY A 38 22.23 21.27 12.29
C GLY A 38 21.84 20.88 13.71
N GLU A 39 21.83 19.61 14.07
CA GLU A 39 21.57 19.15 15.43
C GLU A 39 22.77 19.34 16.34
N LEU A 40 22.53 19.87 17.54
CA LEU A 40 23.49 20.00 18.63
C LEU A 40 23.22 18.93 19.67
N TYR A 41 24.23 18.13 19.98
CA TYR A 41 24.21 17.20 21.11
C TYR A 41 25.14 17.71 22.18
N PHE A 42 24.72 17.61 23.44
CA PHE A 42 25.53 18.06 24.59
C PHE A 42 25.10 17.28 25.85
N SER A 43 25.86 17.47 26.93
CA SER A 43 25.53 16.89 28.25
C SER A 43 25.29 17.98 29.25
N SER A 44 24.30 17.79 30.13
CA SER A 44 23.95 18.75 31.18
C SER A 44 23.56 18.05 32.48
N ASP A 45 23.95 18.66 33.60
CA ASP A 45 23.48 18.35 34.96
C ASP A 45 22.46 19.36 35.50
N GLY A 46 22.10 20.37 34.69
CA GLY A 46 21.15 21.43 35.06
C GLY A 46 19.77 21.31 34.48
N HIS A 47 19.61 20.59 33.38
CA HIS A 47 18.30 20.24 32.81
C HIS A 47 17.67 19.03 33.52
N PRO A 48 16.34 18.91 33.53
CA PRO A 48 15.66 17.73 34.06
C PRO A 48 16.17 16.46 33.38
N GLY A 49 16.73 15.53 34.14
CA GLY A 49 17.39 14.33 33.67
C GLY A 49 17.12 13.10 34.52
N MET A 50 17.89 12.05 34.28
CA MET A 50 17.79 10.75 34.98
C MET A 50 18.93 10.53 35.98
N GLY A 51 20.06 11.22 35.78
CA GLY A 51 21.29 11.03 36.58
C GLY A 51 22.02 12.32 36.90
N GLY A 52 23.33 12.30 36.77
CA GLY A 52 24.20 13.45 36.89
C GLY A 52 24.22 14.22 35.54
N LEU A 53 25.26 14.01 34.75
CA LEU A 53 25.26 14.50 33.35
C LEU A 53 24.34 13.59 32.52
N ASP A 54 23.38 14.19 31.85
CA ASP A 54 22.51 13.52 30.89
C ASP A 54 22.75 14.07 29.49
N LEU A 55 22.57 13.23 28.47
CA LEU A 55 22.67 13.56 27.05
C LEU A 55 21.38 14.24 26.55
N PHE A 56 21.55 15.37 25.86
CA PHE A 56 20.47 16.14 25.25
C PHE A 56 20.73 16.36 23.77
N ARG A 57 19.64 16.45 23.01
CA ARG A 57 19.61 16.91 21.61
C ARG A 57 18.92 18.26 21.55
N ALA A 58 19.48 19.19 20.81
CA ALA A 58 18.87 20.47 20.53
C ALA A 58 18.86 20.75 19.03
N GLU A 59 17.77 21.31 18.54
CA GLU A 59 17.58 21.69 17.16
C GLU A 59 17.10 23.16 17.10
N GLN A 60 17.65 23.93 16.19
CA GLN A 60 17.28 25.33 16.01
C GLN A 60 16.36 25.45 14.78
N ASP A 61 15.19 26.03 14.95
CA ASP A 61 14.28 26.28 13.84
C ASP A 61 14.75 27.45 12.96
N THR A 62 14.03 27.69 11.86
CA THR A 62 14.36 28.81 10.91
C THR A 62 14.24 30.19 11.51
N THR A 63 13.62 30.34 12.68
CA THR A 63 13.49 31.61 13.41
C THR A 63 14.56 31.76 14.47
N GLY A 64 15.43 30.78 14.67
CA GLY A 64 16.52 30.80 15.65
C GLY A 64 16.11 30.30 17.04
N VAL A 65 14.91 29.72 17.19
CA VAL A 65 14.42 29.19 18.47
C VAL A 65 14.90 27.75 18.65
N TRP A 66 15.49 27.45 19.81
CA TRP A 66 15.96 26.13 20.18
C TRP A 66 14.80 25.25 20.71
N THR A 67 14.68 24.03 20.18
CA THR A 67 13.92 22.93 20.77
C THR A 67 14.89 21.98 21.44
N LEU A 68 14.60 21.54 22.67
CA LEU A 68 15.45 20.68 23.47
C LEU A 68 14.73 19.36 23.78
N GLU A 69 15.45 18.26 23.64
CA GLU A 69 15.01 16.90 23.95
C GLU A 69 16.04 16.18 24.84
N ASN A 70 15.58 15.59 25.96
CA ASN A 70 16.38 14.64 26.72
C ASN A 70 16.34 13.28 26.00
N LEU A 71 17.49 12.68 25.71
CA LEU A 71 17.55 11.41 24.97
C LEU A 71 16.95 10.21 25.74
N GLY A 72 16.77 10.33 27.04
CA GLY A 72 16.13 9.31 27.87
C GLY A 72 16.86 7.96 27.86
N SER A 73 16.24 6.95 28.47
CA SER A 73 16.75 5.59 28.43
C SER A 73 16.56 5.00 27.02
N PRO A 74 17.51 4.22 26.47
CA PRO A 74 18.72 3.70 27.13
C PRO A 74 19.96 4.57 27.05
N MET A 75 19.88 5.75 26.40
CA MET A 75 21.02 6.64 26.22
C MET A 75 21.45 7.23 27.58
N ASN A 76 20.50 7.74 28.34
CA ASN A 76 20.69 8.25 29.68
C ASN A 76 20.40 7.19 30.77
N SER A 77 21.03 7.32 31.90
CA SER A 77 20.97 6.43 33.06
C SER A 77 20.95 7.22 34.37
N ALA A 78 20.98 6.52 35.53
CA ALA A 78 21.14 7.15 36.82
C ALA A 78 22.60 7.61 37.10
N GLY A 79 23.54 7.35 36.21
CA GLY A 79 24.92 7.81 36.26
C GLY A 79 25.16 9.10 35.52
N ASP A 80 26.41 9.40 35.20
CA ASP A 80 26.80 10.44 34.26
C ASP A 80 26.87 9.82 32.88
N ASP A 81 26.17 10.43 31.89
CA ASP A 81 26.17 10.04 30.49
C ASP A 81 26.59 11.26 29.65
N PHE A 82 27.70 11.16 28.91
CA PHE A 82 28.32 12.34 28.30
C PHE A 82 29.16 12.04 27.06
N GLY A 83 29.53 13.09 26.33
CA GLY A 83 30.50 13.03 25.24
C GLY A 83 30.04 12.23 24.03
N MET A 84 28.79 12.39 23.62
CA MET A 84 28.22 11.71 22.47
C MET A 84 28.88 12.15 21.16
N THR A 85 29.31 11.19 20.36
CA THR A 85 29.92 11.41 19.05
C THR A 85 29.28 10.50 18.02
N PHE A 86 29.32 10.92 16.74
CA PHE A 86 28.68 10.21 15.63
C PHE A 86 29.71 9.81 14.57
N GLU A 87 29.46 8.70 13.90
CA GLU A 87 30.21 8.25 12.74
C GLU A 87 29.66 8.93 11.47
N GLY A 88 30.23 10.10 11.14
CA GLY A 88 29.82 10.88 9.97
C GLY A 88 28.33 11.25 10.03
N LEU A 89 27.59 10.88 8.97
CA LEU A 89 26.14 11.14 8.88
C LEU A 89 25.28 10.00 9.46
N HIS A 90 25.89 8.89 9.88
CA HIS A 90 25.15 7.74 10.41
C HIS A 90 24.60 7.99 11.82
N ASN A 91 23.45 7.40 12.14
CA ASN A 91 22.84 7.43 13.47
C ASN A 91 23.45 6.38 14.40
N ARG A 92 24.75 6.28 14.39
CA ARG A 92 25.55 5.41 15.27
C ARG A 92 26.82 6.13 15.70
N GLY A 93 27.36 5.70 16.84
CA GLY A 93 28.56 6.32 17.39
C GLY A 93 28.89 5.80 18.79
N PHE A 94 29.48 6.70 19.59
CA PHE A 94 29.93 6.38 20.93
C PHE A 94 29.53 7.48 21.90
N PHE A 95 29.38 7.11 23.15
CA PHE A 95 29.25 8.03 24.29
C PHE A 95 29.93 7.44 25.52
N SER A 96 30.27 8.28 26.48
CA SER A 96 30.87 7.89 27.75
C SER A 96 29.80 7.79 28.84
N THR A 97 29.95 6.83 29.74
CA THR A 97 29.04 6.65 30.88
C THR A 97 29.74 5.99 32.05
N ASN A 98 29.28 6.33 33.26
CA ASN A 98 29.69 5.62 34.49
C ASN A 98 28.58 4.74 35.08
N ARG A 99 27.55 4.42 34.26
CA ARG A 99 26.42 3.56 34.68
C ARG A 99 26.88 2.23 35.25
N GLY A 100 26.31 1.86 36.40
CA GLY A 100 26.66 0.63 37.07
C GLY A 100 28.01 0.64 37.82
N ASN A 101 28.77 1.73 37.73
CA ASN A 101 30.06 1.92 38.39
C ASN A 101 30.02 3.20 39.25
N GLY A 102 30.96 3.34 40.16
CA GLY A 102 31.13 4.59 40.90
C GLY A 102 31.80 5.69 40.06
N ARG A 103 31.74 6.95 40.52
CA ARG A 103 32.43 8.09 39.91
C ARG A 103 33.91 7.79 39.64
N GLY A 104 34.36 8.13 38.41
CA GLY A 104 35.74 7.93 38.00
C GLY A 104 36.01 6.58 37.31
N TRP A 105 34.96 5.79 37.04
CA TRP A 105 35.05 4.55 36.27
C TRP A 105 34.22 4.64 35.01
N ASP A 106 34.55 5.62 34.17
CA ASP A 106 33.86 5.85 32.89
C ASP A 106 34.22 4.77 31.89
N GLN A 107 33.25 4.36 31.12
CA GLN A 107 33.39 3.44 30.00
C GLN A 107 32.79 4.03 28.76
N ILE A 108 33.31 3.65 27.60
CA ILE A 108 32.78 4.05 26.30
C ILE A 108 31.81 2.99 25.82
N MET A 109 30.60 3.41 25.51
CA MET A 109 29.57 2.57 24.91
C MET A 109 29.31 2.97 23.47
N SER A 110 29.05 1.99 22.63
CA SER A 110 28.55 2.23 21.27
C SER A 110 27.03 2.29 21.28
N PHE A 111 26.48 3.10 20.38
CA PHE A 111 25.06 3.11 20.09
C PHE A 111 24.81 3.00 18.59
N GLU A 112 23.66 2.48 18.24
CA GLU A 112 23.12 2.48 16.89
C GLU A 112 21.62 2.75 16.98
N CYS A 113 21.18 3.85 16.35
CA CYS A 113 19.77 4.19 16.20
C CYS A 113 19.40 3.95 14.73
N PRO A 114 18.84 2.79 14.39
CA PRO A 114 18.45 2.52 13.00
C PRO A 114 17.43 3.54 12.53
N GLU A 115 17.60 4.01 11.31
CA GLU A 115 16.62 4.88 10.69
C GLU A 115 15.32 4.11 10.50
N ILE A 116 14.23 4.65 11.04
CA ILE A 116 12.91 4.03 10.91
C ILE A 116 12.33 4.47 9.57
N VAL A 117 12.30 3.54 8.63
CA VAL A 117 11.75 3.76 7.30
C VAL A 117 10.37 3.09 7.20
N GLN A 118 9.36 3.88 6.87
CA GLN A 118 8.06 3.39 6.46
C GLN A 118 8.00 3.41 4.94
N SER A 119 7.55 2.33 4.33
CA SER A 119 7.41 2.25 2.88
C SER A 119 6.12 1.57 2.46
N ILE A 120 5.61 1.96 1.29
CA ILE A 120 4.55 1.25 0.59
C ILE A 120 5.19 0.50 -0.57
N LYS A 121 4.93 -0.79 -0.65
CA LYS A 121 5.26 -1.65 -1.77
C LYS A 121 3.98 -2.13 -2.41
N GLY A 122 3.87 -2.01 -3.72
CA GLY A 122 2.66 -2.41 -4.41
C GLY A 122 2.93 -3.05 -5.76
N TRP A 123 1.90 -3.73 -6.28
CA TRP A 123 1.88 -4.31 -7.62
C TRP A 123 0.63 -3.87 -8.36
N VAL A 124 0.83 -3.42 -9.60
CA VAL A 124 -0.25 -3.15 -10.56
C VAL A 124 -0.23 -4.25 -11.60
N TYR A 125 -1.34 -4.94 -11.76
CA TYR A 125 -1.47 -6.07 -12.66
C TYR A 125 -2.89 -6.20 -13.19
N GLU A 126 -3.05 -6.87 -14.33
CA GLU A 126 -4.37 -7.21 -14.84
C GLU A 126 -5.06 -8.21 -13.90
N LYS A 127 -6.36 -8.07 -13.71
CA LYS A 127 -7.16 -8.91 -12.79
C LYS A 127 -7.01 -10.42 -13.06
N ASP A 128 -6.65 -10.81 -14.29
CA ASP A 128 -6.33 -12.18 -14.65
C ASP A 128 -4.86 -12.58 -14.43
N GLY A 129 -4.01 -11.66 -13.94
CA GLY A 129 -2.66 -11.94 -13.44
C GLY A 129 -1.52 -11.56 -14.38
N TYR A 130 -1.78 -10.81 -15.46
CA TYR A 130 -0.73 -10.30 -16.33
C TYR A 130 -0.10 -9.03 -15.76
N GLU A 131 1.22 -8.90 -15.88
CA GLU A 131 1.95 -7.70 -15.49
C GLU A 131 1.59 -6.52 -16.41
N LEU A 132 1.51 -5.33 -15.83
CA LEU A 132 1.20 -4.08 -16.54
C LEU A 132 2.38 -3.09 -16.39
N PRO A 133 3.48 -3.24 -17.14
CA PRO A 133 4.69 -2.42 -17.00
C PRO A 133 4.48 -0.95 -17.38
N GLU A 134 3.43 -0.62 -18.12
CA GLU A 134 3.07 0.77 -18.49
C GLU A 134 2.12 1.43 -17.48
N ALA A 135 1.78 0.73 -16.39
CA ALA A 135 0.91 1.26 -15.37
C ALA A 135 1.58 2.40 -14.58
N LEU A 136 0.75 3.25 -14.02
CA LEU A 136 1.15 4.36 -13.18
C LEU A 136 0.37 4.30 -11.87
N VAL A 137 0.99 4.76 -10.80
CA VAL A 137 0.33 4.96 -9.52
C VAL A 137 0.43 6.43 -9.13
N TYR A 138 -0.72 7.08 -8.97
CA TYR A 138 -0.78 8.43 -8.40
C TYR A 138 -0.98 8.29 -6.90
N MET A 139 -0.19 8.99 -6.13
CA MET A 139 -0.21 8.92 -4.67
C MET A 139 -0.36 10.34 -4.11
N VAL A 140 -1.37 10.55 -3.28
CA VAL A 140 -1.67 11.83 -2.63
C VAL A 140 -1.74 11.59 -1.12
N GLY A 141 -1.05 12.44 -0.35
CA GLY A 141 -1.08 12.44 1.11
C GLY A 141 -1.79 13.67 1.66
N ASN A 142 -2.40 13.55 2.85
CA ASN A 142 -3.01 14.67 3.58
C ASN A 142 -1.97 15.70 4.07
N ASP A 143 -0.67 15.38 3.96
CA ASP A 143 0.45 16.27 4.22
C ASP A 143 0.87 17.13 3.00
N GLY A 144 0.13 17.04 1.88
CA GLY A 144 0.44 17.69 0.61
C GLY A 144 1.34 16.87 -0.32
N THR A 145 1.69 15.65 0.04
CA THR A 145 2.39 14.72 -0.87
C THR A 145 1.56 14.52 -2.13
N ASN A 146 2.17 14.66 -3.31
CA ASN A 146 1.57 14.41 -4.61
C ASN A 146 2.63 13.83 -5.54
N LEU A 147 2.57 12.52 -5.76
CA LEU A 147 3.56 11.77 -6.53
C LEU A 147 2.91 11.01 -7.68
N LYS A 148 3.66 10.89 -8.76
CA LYS A 148 3.36 10.02 -9.90
C LYS A 148 4.46 8.98 -10.00
N LEU A 149 4.12 7.73 -9.71
CA LEU A 149 5.05 6.61 -9.68
C LEU A 149 4.88 5.76 -10.93
N SER A 150 5.99 5.42 -11.57
CA SER A 150 6.03 4.40 -12.62
C SER A 150 6.33 3.05 -11.99
N VAL A 151 5.66 2.01 -12.45
CA VAL A 151 5.95 0.64 -12.01
C VAL A 151 7.14 0.06 -12.76
N ARG A 152 7.75 -0.99 -12.19
CA ARG A 152 8.79 -1.79 -12.83
C ARG A 152 8.19 -2.74 -13.86
N SER A 153 9.04 -3.48 -14.57
CA SER A 153 8.61 -4.47 -15.58
C SER A 153 7.72 -5.59 -15.03
N ASP A 154 7.82 -5.89 -13.74
CA ASP A 154 6.99 -6.85 -13.01
C ASP A 154 5.72 -6.23 -12.40
N GLY A 155 5.41 -4.98 -12.76
CA GLY A 155 4.30 -4.23 -12.22
C GLY A 155 4.50 -3.69 -10.81
N SER A 156 5.65 -3.90 -10.17
CA SER A 156 5.92 -3.48 -8.79
C SER A 156 6.37 -2.03 -8.69
N PHE A 157 6.10 -1.42 -7.54
CA PHE A 157 6.67 -0.15 -7.11
C PHE A 157 6.97 -0.17 -5.61
N VAL A 158 7.88 0.70 -5.19
CA VAL A 158 8.19 0.94 -3.77
C VAL A 158 8.34 2.44 -3.59
N GLN A 159 7.71 2.97 -2.54
CA GLN A 159 7.78 4.38 -2.18
C GLN A 159 7.92 4.53 -0.67
N GLU A 160 8.92 5.27 -0.22
CA GLU A 160 9.03 5.69 1.17
C GLU A 160 7.91 6.67 1.52
N VAL A 161 7.38 6.55 2.74
CA VAL A 161 6.23 7.32 3.22
C VAL A 161 6.48 7.86 4.62
N LYS A 162 5.80 8.93 4.95
CA LYS A 162 5.92 9.57 6.27
C LYS A 162 4.93 8.96 7.27
N PRO A 163 5.30 8.84 8.54
CA PRO A 163 4.37 8.46 9.60
C PRO A 163 3.31 9.56 9.82
N ASN A 164 2.16 9.15 10.36
CA ASN A 164 0.99 10.00 10.64
C ASN A 164 0.42 10.70 9.39
N VAL A 165 0.53 10.06 8.23
CA VAL A 165 -0.04 10.56 6.97
C VAL A 165 -1.00 9.53 6.41
N ASP A 166 -2.18 10.01 5.98
CA ASP A 166 -3.14 9.23 5.22
C ASP A 166 -2.87 9.39 3.75
N TYR A 167 -2.69 8.27 3.06
CA TYR A 167 -2.42 8.25 1.62
C TYR A 167 -3.57 7.63 0.85
N VAL A 168 -3.90 8.26 -0.28
CA VAL A 168 -4.76 7.71 -1.33
C VAL A 168 -3.91 7.41 -2.54
N LEU A 169 -3.98 6.17 -3.01
CA LEU A 169 -3.25 5.71 -4.19
C LEU A 169 -4.24 5.29 -5.28
N LEU A 170 -3.98 5.71 -6.52
CA LEU A 170 -4.78 5.37 -7.68
C LEU A 170 -3.90 4.66 -8.72
N GLY A 171 -4.10 3.36 -8.86
CA GLY A 171 -3.48 2.56 -9.92
C GLY A 171 -4.21 2.76 -11.24
N THR A 172 -3.48 3.07 -12.31
CA THR A 172 -4.03 3.36 -13.64
C THR A 172 -3.19 2.71 -14.73
N CYS A 173 -3.83 2.25 -15.80
CA CYS A 173 -3.18 1.81 -17.03
C CYS A 173 -4.11 2.08 -18.22
N LYS A 174 -3.53 2.45 -19.36
CA LYS A 174 -4.34 2.68 -20.57
C LYS A 174 -5.07 1.40 -20.99
N GLY A 175 -6.38 1.49 -21.19
CA GLY A 175 -7.22 0.35 -21.55
C GLY A 175 -7.76 -0.45 -20.36
N TYR A 176 -7.53 0.03 -19.15
CA TYR A 176 -7.98 -0.58 -17.90
C TYR A 176 -8.78 0.39 -17.03
N LEU A 177 -9.68 -0.14 -16.21
CA LEU A 177 -10.36 0.63 -15.17
C LEU A 177 -9.38 0.97 -14.05
N ASN A 178 -9.53 2.17 -13.50
CA ASN A 178 -8.73 2.60 -12.35
C ASN A 178 -9.11 1.82 -11.09
N HIS A 179 -8.14 1.65 -10.19
CA HIS A 179 -8.35 1.06 -8.87
C HIS A 179 -7.72 1.92 -7.79
N LYS A 180 -8.53 2.27 -6.77
CA LYS A 180 -8.13 3.12 -5.66
C LYS A 180 -7.81 2.27 -4.43
N GLN A 181 -6.79 2.67 -3.68
CA GLN A 181 -6.45 2.15 -2.35
C GLN A 181 -6.22 3.32 -1.39
N GLU A 182 -6.60 3.13 -0.14
CA GLU A 182 -6.37 4.09 0.93
C GLU A 182 -5.57 3.40 2.04
N ILE A 183 -4.62 4.11 2.63
CA ILE A 183 -3.81 3.61 3.73
C ILE A 183 -3.42 4.72 4.68
N SER A 184 -3.57 4.49 5.98
CA SER A 184 -3.07 5.36 7.04
C SER A 184 -1.77 4.79 7.58
N ILE A 185 -0.75 5.60 7.68
CA ILE A 185 0.57 5.23 8.18
C ILE A 185 0.70 5.69 9.63
N ASP A 186 0.67 4.77 10.56
CA ASP A 186 0.84 5.07 11.98
C ASP A 186 2.29 5.32 12.35
N THR A 187 2.51 6.00 13.48
CA THR A 187 3.83 6.10 14.09
C THR A 187 4.28 4.72 14.58
N SER A 188 5.42 4.27 14.12
CA SER A 188 6.01 3.00 14.52
C SER A 188 7.44 3.22 14.99
N SER A 189 7.85 2.45 16.01
CA SER A 189 9.25 2.37 16.48
C SER A 189 10.13 1.44 15.64
N MET A 190 9.57 0.82 14.61
CA MET A 190 10.28 -0.10 13.71
C MET A 190 9.93 0.21 12.25
N SER A 191 10.89 -0.02 11.37
CA SER A 191 10.67 0.05 9.92
C SER A 191 9.61 -0.95 9.49
N ARG A 192 8.70 -0.53 8.62
CA ARG A 192 7.60 -1.37 8.12
C ARG A 192 7.37 -1.16 6.63
N GLU A 193 7.19 -2.27 5.92
CA GLU A 193 6.74 -2.28 4.53
C GLU A 193 5.25 -2.61 4.49
N HIS A 194 4.44 -1.70 3.94
CA HIS A 194 3.00 -1.87 3.73
C HIS A 194 2.77 -2.39 2.32
N VAL A 195 2.02 -3.48 2.19
CA VAL A 195 1.80 -4.14 0.90
C VAL A 195 0.43 -3.79 0.34
N LEU A 196 0.38 -3.25 -0.88
CA LEU A 196 -0.84 -2.92 -1.61
C LEU A 196 -0.90 -3.63 -2.96
N GLN A 197 -2.11 -3.95 -3.43
CA GLN A 197 -2.33 -4.60 -4.71
C GLN A 197 -3.38 -3.87 -5.53
N PHE A 198 -3.08 -3.65 -6.81
CA PHE A 198 -3.92 -2.93 -7.76
C PHE A 198 -4.30 -3.84 -8.93
N PRO A 199 -5.30 -4.73 -8.75
CA PRO A 199 -5.81 -5.57 -9.84
C PRO A 199 -6.70 -4.72 -10.77
N LEU A 200 -6.20 -4.36 -11.95
CA LEU A 200 -6.93 -3.56 -12.92
C LEU A 200 -7.78 -4.46 -13.83
N ALA A 201 -9.02 -4.03 -14.06
CA ALA A 201 -9.95 -4.71 -14.94
C ALA A 201 -9.85 -4.18 -16.38
N SER A 202 -9.74 -5.07 -17.38
CA SER A 202 -9.69 -4.68 -18.79
C SER A 202 -10.97 -3.93 -19.21
N MET A 203 -10.81 -2.92 -20.07
CA MET A 203 -11.94 -2.24 -20.73
C MET A 203 -12.35 -2.92 -22.05
N THR A 204 -11.52 -3.78 -22.60
CA THR A 204 -11.75 -4.42 -23.90
C THR A 204 -12.27 -5.85 -23.77
N ASP A 205 -11.74 -6.59 -22.82
CA ASP A 205 -12.03 -8.01 -22.65
C ASP A 205 -13.04 -8.27 -21.53
N PRO A 206 -13.87 -9.32 -21.62
CA PRO A 206 -14.74 -9.71 -20.53
C PRO A 206 -13.94 -10.12 -19.30
N VAL A 207 -14.29 -9.55 -18.16
CA VAL A 207 -13.62 -9.80 -16.87
C VAL A 207 -14.45 -10.75 -16.02
N LEU A 208 -13.86 -11.88 -15.63
CA LEU A 208 -14.50 -12.87 -14.78
C LEU A 208 -14.77 -12.28 -13.37
N ILE A 209 -16.03 -12.38 -12.92
CA ILE A 209 -16.38 -12.11 -11.54
C ILE A 209 -16.24 -13.42 -10.77
N ARG A 210 -15.12 -13.59 -10.05
CA ARG A 210 -14.85 -14.82 -9.30
C ARG A 210 -15.75 -14.92 -8.09
N ASN A 211 -15.99 -16.17 -7.65
CA ASN A 211 -16.78 -16.48 -6.45
C ASN A 211 -18.23 -15.97 -6.49
N VAL A 212 -18.82 -15.88 -7.69
CA VAL A 212 -20.27 -15.70 -7.83
C VAL A 212 -20.90 -17.07 -8.00
N PHE A 213 -21.64 -17.48 -7.01
CA PHE A 213 -22.34 -18.77 -6.95
C PHE A 213 -23.83 -18.53 -6.82
N TYR A 214 -24.59 -19.49 -7.32
CA TYR A 214 -26.05 -19.51 -7.24
C TYR A 214 -26.48 -20.79 -6.53
N GLU A 215 -27.64 -20.74 -5.91
CA GLU A 215 -28.28 -21.96 -5.40
C GLU A 215 -28.53 -22.97 -6.54
N PHE A 216 -28.58 -24.25 -6.18
CA PHE A 216 -28.74 -25.31 -7.18
C PHE A 216 -29.98 -25.09 -8.03
N ASP A 217 -29.83 -25.13 -9.36
CA ASP A 217 -30.88 -24.91 -10.36
C ASP A 217 -31.66 -23.59 -10.18
N SER A 218 -30.99 -22.57 -9.61
CA SER A 218 -31.59 -21.28 -9.25
C SER A 218 -30.78 -20.11 -9.83
N ALA A 219 -31.39 -18.94 -9.79
CA ALA A 219 -30.76 -17.65 -10.00
C ALA A 219 -30.55 -16.87 -8.68
N GLU A 220 -30.85 -17.47 -7.55
CA GLU A 220 -30.66 -16.89 -6.24
C GLU A 220 -29.15 -16.90 -5.88
N LEU A 221 -28.63 -15.75 -5.53
CA LEU A 221 -27.24 -15.57 -5.15
C LEU A 221 -26.99 -16.15 -3.76
N THR A 222 -25.88 -16.86 -3.60
CA THR A 222 -25.44 -17.31 -2.27
C THR A 222 -24.83 -16.16 -1.48
N ASP A 223 -24.82 -16.23 -0.15
CA ASP A 223 -24.21 -15.24 0.72
C ASP A 223 -22.73 -14.99 0.41
N SER A 224 -22.01 -16.03 0.00
CA SER A 224 -20.60 -15.92 -0.39
C SER A 224 -20.36 -15.07 -1.64
N SER A 225 -21.39 -14.93 -2.51
CA SER A 225 -21.31 -14.11 -3.72
C SER A 225 -21.33 -12.63 -3.43
N THR A 226 -21.87 -12.20 -2.28
CA THR A 226 -22.01 -10.79 -1.92
C THR A 226 -20.67 -10.07 -1.83
N ILE A 227 -19.63 -10.71 -1.30
CA ILE A 227 -18.27 -10.15 -1.19
C ILE A 227 -17.68 -9.79 -2.57
N ALA A 228 -17.86 -10.70 -3.53
CA ALA A 228 -17.36 -10.47 -4.89
C ALA A 228 -18.14 -9.35 -5.60
N LEU A 229 -19.44 -9.28 -5.36
CA LEU A 229 -20.31 -8.26 -5.94
C LEU A 229 -20.14 -6.88 -5.26
N ASP A 230 -19.84 -6.84 -3.98
CA ASP A 230 -19.48 -5.61 -3.28
C ASP A 230 -18.15 -5.04 -3.83
N SER A 231 -17.18 -5.89 -4.12
CA SER A 231 -15.94 -5.47 -4.79
C SER A 231 -16.18 -4.92 -6.20
N LEU A 232 -17.14 -5.47 -6.93
CA LEU A 232 -17.55 -4.92 -8.24
C LEU A 232 -18.30 -3.60 -8.09
N ALA A 233 -19.14 -3.47 -7.08
CA ALA A 233 -19.84 -2.20 -6.78
C ALA A 233 -18.83 -1.09 -6.51
N THR A 234 -17.85 -1.32 -5.65
CA THR A 234 -16.75 -0.38 -5.36
C THR A 234 -15.99 0.01 -6.63
N LEU A 235 -15.62 -0.97 -7.47
CA LEU A 235 -14.94 -0.70 -8.74
C LEU A 235 -15.75 0.23 -9.65
N LEU A 236 -17.07 0.04 -9.72
CA LEU A 236 -17.96 0.89 -10.53
C LEU A 236 -18.19 2.28 -9.91
N GLU A 237 -18.14 2.40 -8.59
CA GLU A 237 -18.15 3.70 -7.89
C GLU A 237 -16.87 4.49 -8.16
N GLU A 238 -15.72 3.83 -8.16
CA GLU A 238 -14.42 4.43 -8.51
C GLU A 238 -14.34 4.86 -9.99
N ASN A 239 -15.19 4.27 -10.85
CA ASN A 239 -15.25 4.55 -12.29
C ASN A 239 -16.66 5.00 -12.71
N PRO A 240 -17.14 6.18 -12.28
CA PRO A 240 -18.54 6.60 -12.44
C PRO A 240 -19.01 6.78 -13.87
N SER A 241 -18.12 7.03 -14.82
CA SER A 241 -18.44 7.20 -16.25
C SER A 241 -18.57 5.89 -17.03
N VAL A 242 -18.39 4.74 -16.37
CA VAL A 242 -18.41 3.43 -17.03
C VAL A 242 -19.80 2.80 -16.98
N THR A 243 -20.24 2.22 -18.11
CA THR A 243 -21.37 1.30 -18.18
C THR A 243 -20.88 -0.09 -18.52
N ILE A 244 -21.52 -1.11 -17.97
CA ILE A 244 -21.12 -2.50 -18.17
C ILE A 244 -22.28 -3.38 -18.64
N GLU A 245 -21.94 -4.40 -19.43
CA GLU A 245 -22.75 -5.58 -19.63
C GLU A 245 -22.37 -6.62 -18.56
N LEU A 246 -23.33 -7.14 -17.86
CA LEU A 246 -23.19 -8.27 -16.93
C LEU A 246 -23.72 -9.53 -17.63
N SER A 247 -22.83 -10.47 -17.92
CA SER A 247 -23.15 -11.69 -18.65
C SER A 247 -23.04 -12.93 -17.76
N SER A 248 -24.00 -13.83 -17.92
CA SER A 248 -23.97 -15.14 -17.28
C SER A 248 -24.01 -16.24 -18.32
N HIS A 249 -23.30 -17.34 -18.03
CA HIS A 249 -23.09 -18.47 -18.93
C HIS A 249 -23.39 -19.78 -18.21
N CYS A 250 -23.87 -20.74 -18.96
CA CYS A 250 -24.07 -22.15 -18.54
C CYS A 250 -23.06 -23.07 -19.24
N ASP A 251 -22.91 -24.28 -18.74
CA ASP A 251 -22.28 -25.35 -19.49
C ASP A 251 -23.30 -25.94 -20.51
N TYR A 252 -22.85 -26.87 -21.36
CA TYR A 252 -23.65 -27.44 -22.43
C TYR A 252 -24.75 -28.40 -21.95
N ARG A 253 -24.77 -28.77 -20.66
CA ARG A 253 -25.74 -29.73 -20.12
C ARG A 253 -27.12 -29.11 -19.96
N GLY A 254 -28.12 -29.73 -20.53
CA GLY A 254 -29.49 -29.27 -20.48
C GLY A 254 -30.04 -28.89 -21.85
N ARG A 255 -31.15 -28.17 -21.87
CA ARG A 255 -31.74 -27.63 -23.10
C ARG A 255 -31.31 -26.19 -23.32
N ASP A 256 -30.92 -25.81 -24.52
CA ASP A 256 -30.44 -24.48 -24.89
C ASP A 256 -31.38 -23.38 -24.40
N GLU A 257 -32.68 -23.50 -24.64
CA GLU A 257 -33.68 -22.55 -24.20
C GLU A 257 -33.78 -22.40 -22.68
N TYR A 258 -33.56 -23.51 -21.96
CA TYR A 258 -33.53 -23.51 -20.51
C TYR A 258 -32.27 -22.80 -20.00
N ASN A 259 -31.10 -23.16 -20.54
CA ASN A 259 -29.81 -22.54 -20.22
C ASN A 259 -29.82 -21.04 -20.51
N LEU A 260 -30.43 -20.64 -21.64
CA LEU A 260 -30.57 -19.24 -21.98
C LEU A 260 -31.43 -18.47 -20.93
N ARG A 261 -32.60 -19.03 -20.57
CA ARG A 261 -33.45 -18.40 -19.53
C ARG A 261 -32.82 -18.38 -18.15
N LEU A 262 -32.14 -19.46 -17.77
CA LEU A 262 -31.45 -19.54 -16.48
C LEU A 262 -30.33 -18.53 -16.39
N SER A 263 -29.47 -18.44 -17.39
CA SER A 263 -28.38 -17.46 -17.45
C SER A 263 -28.89 -16.02 -17.44
N GLN A 264 -30.00 -15.74 -18.17
CA GLN A 264 -30.61 -14.40 -18.14
C GLN A 264 -31.07 -14.02 -16.73
N ARG A 265 -31.81 -14.88 -16.04
CA ARG A 265 -32.24 -14.66 -14.64
C ARG A 265 -31.05 -14.47 -13.69
N ARG A 266 -29.94 -15.21 -13.89
CA ARG A 266 -28.70 -15.07 -13.11
C ARG A 266 -28.05 -13.70 -13.29
N ALA A 267 -27.95 -13.24 -14.54
CA ALA A 267 -27.44 -11.92 -14.84
C ALA A 267 -28.32 -10.80 -14.22
N GLU A 268 -29.64 -10.97 -14.28
CA GLU A 268 -30.62 -10.05 -13.64
C GLU A 268 -30.47 -10.02 -12.13
N SER A 269 -30.23 -11.16 -11.47
CA SER A 269 -30.01 -11.21 -10.02
C SER A 269 -28.77 -10.43 -9.61
N VAL A 270 -27.68 -10.53 -10.38
CA VAL A 270 -26.46 -9.73 -10.15
C VAL A 270 -26.74 -8.23 -10.34
N VAL A 271 -27.43 -7.85 -11.41
CA VAL A 271 -27.80 -6.43 -11.66
C VAL A 271 -28.66 -5.90 -10.52
N ASN A 272 -29.69 -6.66 -10.09
CA ASN A 272 -30.57 -6.26 -9.00
C ASN A 272 -29.80 -6.08 -7.68
N TYR A 273 -28.82 -6.94 -7.41
CA TYR A 273 -27.95 -6.78 -6.26
C TYR A 273 -27.14 -5.46 -6.33
N LEU A 274 -26.52 -5.18 -7.46
CA LEU A 274 -25.74 -3.95 -7.64
C LEU A 274 -26.61 -2.69 -7.55
N ILE A 275 -27.84 -2.74 -8.06
CA ILE A 275 -28.82 -1.64 -7.88
C ILE A 275 -29.16 -1.45 -6.40
N SER A 276 -29.33 -2.55 -5.65
CA SER A 276 -29.58 -2.46 -4.20
C SER A 276 -28.44 -1.83 -3.41
N LYS A 277 -27.20 -1.85 -3.97
CA LYS A 277 -26.02 -1.16 -3.42
C LYS A 277 -25.92 0.31 -3.87
N GLY A 278 -26.88 0.81 -4.65
CA GLY A 278 -26.94 2.22 -5.05
C GLY A 278 -26.45 2.54 -6.46
N LEU A 279 -26.03 1.53 -7.23
CA LEU A 279 -25.60 1.76 -8.61
C LEU A 279 -26.81 2.07 -9.53
N PRO A 280 -26.73 3.08 -10.39
CA PRO A 280 -27.81 3.40 -11.33
C PRO A 280 -28.06 2.27 -12.32
N ALA A 281 -29.32 1.84 -12.45
CA ALA A 281 -29.74 0.79 -13.41
C ALA A 281 -29.28 1.09 -14.85
N SER A 282 -29.23 2.36 -15.24
CA SER A 282 -28.79 2.81 -16.58
C SER A 282 -27.32 2.50 -16.91
N ARG A 283 -26.53 2.14 -15.90
CA ARG A 283 -25.13 1.72 -16.09
C ARG A 283 -24.95 0.21 -16.26
N LEU A 284 -26.01 -0.59 -16.07
CA LEU A 284 -25.94 -2.03 -15.94
C LEU A 284 -26.86 -2.70 -16.97
N THR A 285 -26.34 -3.61 -17.78
CA THR A 285 -27.09 -4.36 -18.80
C THR A 285 -26.95 -5.85 -18.51
N PRO A 286 -28.00 -6.55 -18.04
CA PRO A 286 -27.95 -8.01 -17.84
C PRO A 286 -28.13 -8.76 -19.16
N VAL A 287 -27.28 -9.76 -19.43
CA VAL A 287 -27.38 -10.62 -20.62
C VAL A 287 -27.09 -12.07 -20.23
N GLY A 288 -28.02 -12.96 -20.55
CA GLY A 288 -27.80 -14.41 -20.49
C GLY A 288 -27.36 -14.95 -21.85
N TYR A 289 -26.27 -15.68 -21.87
CA TYR A 289 -25.78 -16.31 -23.09
C TYR A 289 -26.02 -17.83 -23.14
N GLY A 290 -26.56 -18.44 -22.07
CA GLY A 290 -26.65 -19.91 -22.00
C GLY A 290 -25.28 -20.53 -22.25
N GLU A 291 -25.22 -21.47 -23.13
CA GLU A 291 -24.01 -22.16 -23.59
C GLU A 291 -23.40 -21.57 -24.88
N SER A 292 -24.08 -20.61 -25.52
CA SER A 292 -23.72 -20.11 -26.84
C SER A 292 -22.34 -19.41 -26.93
N ARG A 293 -21.76 -19.08 -25.80
CA ARG A 293 -20.42 -18.49 -25.69
C ARG A 293 -19.53 -19.30 -24.77
N PRO A 294 -18.93 -20.41 -25.26
CA PRO A 294 -18.00 -21.22 -24.48
C PRO A 294 -16.77 -20.40 -24.11
N LYS A 295 -16.16 -20.73 -22.97
CA LYS A 295 -14.96 -20.07 -22.48
C LYS A 295 -13.78 -20.35 -23.40
N ILE A 296 -13.02 -19.29 -23.69
CA ILE A 296 -11.68 -19.39 -24.29
C ILE A 296 -10.67 -19.39 -23.13
N VAL A 297 -9.79 -20.39 -23.13
CA VAL A 297 -8.83 -20.63 -22.05
C VAL A 297 -7.79 -19.52 -22.02
N THR A 298 -7.66 -18.86 -20.89
CA THR A 298 -6.62 -17.85 -20.62
C THR A 298 -5.34 -18.55 -20.12
N ARG A 299 -4.21 -17.81 -20.13
CA ARG A 299 -2.92 -18.30 -19.59
C ARG A 299 -3.06 -18.85 -18.17
N ARG A 300 -3.70 -18.10 -17.28
CA ARG A 300 -3.91 -18.52 -15.89
C ARG A 300 -4.73 -19.81 -15.79
N GLN A 301 -5.75 -19.96 -16.62
CA GLN A 301 -6.56 -21.20 -16.64
C GLN A 301 -5.76 -22.40 -17.15
N ALA A 302 -4.90 -22.21 -18.14
CA ALA A 302 -3.97 -23.25 -18.61
C ALA A 302 -2.93 -23.62 -17.56
N GLU A 303 -2.41 -22.65 -16.80
CA GLU A 303 -1.50 -22.91 -15.67
C GLU A 303 -2.16 -23.71 -14.54
N GLN A 304 -3.46 -23.46 -14.28
CA GLN A 304 -4.24 -24.17 -13.27
C GLN A 304 -4.74 -25.55 -13.74
N ASN A 305 -4.85 -25.75 -15.05
CA ASN A 305 -5.34 -26.96 -15.70
C ASN A 305 -4.36 -27.42 -16.79
N PRO A 306 -3.30 -28.17 -16.44
CA PRO A 306 -2.20 -28.48 -17.37
C PRO A 306 -2.60 -29.27 -18.63
N PHE A 307 -3.82 -29.81 -18.68
CA PHE A 307 -4.38 -30.50 -19.85
C PHE A 307 -5.01 -29.54 -20.87
N LEU A 308 -5.13 -28.22 -20.54
CA LEU A 308 -5.64 -27.19 -21.41
C LEU A 308 -4.49 -26.34 -21.97
N GLN A 309 -4.69 -25.81 -23.17
CA GLN A 309 -3.79 -24.85 -23.80
C GLN A 309 -4.42 -23.46 -23.87
N VAL A 310 -3.60 -22.42 -23.85
CA VAL A 310 -4.06 -21.04 -24.06
C VAL A 310 -4.73 -20.93 -25.42
N GLY A 311 -5.97 -20.41 -25.45
CA GLY A 311 -6.76 -20.27 -26.68
C GLY A 311 -7.72 -21.45 -26.98
N ASP A 312 -7.65 -22.55 -26.23
CA ASP A 312 -8.66 -23.61 -26.34
C ASP A 312 -10.06 -23.04 -26.12
N THR A 313 -10.99 -23.41 -26.97
CA THR A 313 -12.40 -23.02 -26.83
C THR A 313 -13.19 -24.22 -26.27
N LEU A 314 -13.75 -24.04 -25.07
CA LEU A 314 -14.38 -25.13 -24.31
C LEU A 314 -15.81 -25.43 -24.82
N THR A 315 -15.90 -25.80 -26.09
CA THR A 315 -17.15 -26.27 -26.72
C THR A 315 -17.57 -27.64 -26.20
N GLU A 316 -18.85 -28.05 -26.39
CA GLU A 316 -19.33 -29.40 -26.07
C GLU A 316 -18.44 -30.46 -26.71
N SER A 317 -18.14 -30.33 -28.01
CA SER A 317 -17.30 -31.30 -28.75
C SER A 317 -15.87 -31.37 -28.19
N PHE A 318 -15.30 -30.27 -27.76
CA PHE A 318 -13.99 -30.25 -27.11
C PHE A 318 -14.03 -30.98 -25.77
N ILE A 319 -15.03 -30.69 -24.93
CA ILE A 319 -15.17 -31.26 -23.59
C ILE A 319 -15.40 -32.78 -23.68
N LEU A 320 -16.29 -33.23 -24.55
CA LEU A 320 -16.59 -34.66 -24.73
C LEU A 320 -15.41 -35.48 -25.29
N ALA A 321 -14.45 -34.83 -25.96
CA ALA A 321 -13.21 -35.46 -26.43
C ALA A 321 -12.17 -35.67 -25.34
N LEU A 322 -12.33 -35.06 -24.14
CA LEU A 322 -11.40 -35.22 -23.02
C LEU A 322 -11.49 -36.64 -22.41
N PRO A 323 -10.34 -37.20 -21.94
CA PRO A 323 -10.24 -38.62 -21.61
C PRO A 323 -10.96 -39.05 -20.32
N ASN A 324 -11.32 -38.13 -19.45
CA ASN A 324 -11.97 -38.48 -18.18
C ASN A 324 -12.97 -37.41 -17.72
N GLU A 325 -13.90 -37.81 -16.86
CA GLU A 325 -14.99 -36.98 -16.34
C GLU A 325 -14.49 -35.79 -15.49
N GLU A 326 -13.37 -35.95 -14.80
CA GLU A 326 -12.79 -34.89 -13.98
C GLU A 326 -12.35 -33.68 -14.84
N GLN A 327 -11.68 -33.94 -15.96
CA GLN A 327 -11.28 -32.89 -16.91
C GLN A 327 -12.49 -32.27 -17.60
N GLN A 328 -13.52 -33.10 -17.95
CA GLN A 328 -14.77 -32.61 -18.51
C GLN A 328 -15.50 -31.70 -17.53
N GLU A 329 -15.56 -32.04 -16.23
CA GLU A 329 -16.20 -31.23 -15.21
C GLU A 329 -15.43 -29.95 -14.94
N ALA A 330 -14.09 -29.98 -14.96
CA ALA A 330 -13.26 -28.76 -14.84
C ALA A 330 -13.59 -27.77 -15.97
N CYS A 331 -13.72 -28.21 -17.20
CA CYS A 331 -14.13 -27.40 -18.34
C CYS A 331 -15.57 -26.86 -18.19
N ASN A 332 -16.50 -27.70 -17.75
CA ASN A 332 -17.88 -27.30 -17.49
C ASN A 332 -17.94 -26.22 -16.38
N ALA A 333 -17.13 -26.37 -15.33
CA ALA A 333 -17.02 -25.38 -14.28
C ALA A 333 -16.51 -24.01 -14.80
N LEU A 334 -15.56 -24.01 -15.75
CA LEU A 334 -15.10 -22.80 -16.41
C LEU A 334 -16.17 -22.15 -17.32
N ASN A 335 -17.04 -22.95 -17.92
CA ASN A 335 -18.16 -22.46 -18.70
C ASN A 335 -19.27 -21.85 -17.83
N ARG A 336 -19.55 -22.40 -16.65
CA ARG A 336 -20.50 -21.83 -15.68
C ARG A 336 -19.90 -20.61 -14.99
N ARG A 337 -20.04 -19.46 -15.59
CA ARG A 337 -19.40 -18.23 -15.13
C ARG A 337 -20.28 -17.00 -15.25
N THR A 338 -19.93 -15.98 -14.49
CA THR A 338 -20.46 -14.62 -14.60
C THR A 338 -19.31 -13.69 -14.92
N GLU A 339 -19.46 -12.87 -15.95
CA GLU A 339 -18.45 -11.92 -16.42
C GLU A 339 -19.07 -10.53 -16.54
N PHE A 340 -18.25 -9.47 -16.48
CA PHE A 340 -18.66 -8.14 -16.92
C PHE A 340 -17.77 -7.66 -18.06
N ARG A 341 -18.33 -6.82 -18.92
CA ARG A 341 -17.61 -6.15 -20.01
C ARG A 341 -17.97 -4.68 -20.04
N VAL A 342 -16.96 -3.82 -20.20
CA VAL A 342 -17.16 -2.37 -20.35
C VAL A 342 -17.82 -2.08 -21.70
N MET A 343 -18.92 -1.34 -21.67
CA MET A 343 -19.67 -0.93 -22.87
C MET A 343 -19.37 0.50 -23.26
N ARG A 344 -19.27 1.39 -22.29
CA ARG A 344 -18.97 2.82 -22.47
C ARG A 344 -18.16 3.34 -21.30
N THR A 345 -17.32 4.33 -21.58
CA THR A 345 -16.49 5.04 -20.59
C THR A 345 -16.85 6.53 -20.46
N THR A 346 -17.96 6.95 -21.09
CA THR A 346 -18.40 8.35 -21.19
C THR A 346 -19.81 8.58 -20.63
N PHE A 347 -20.30 7.69 -19.79
CA PHE A 347 -21.63 7.85 -19.17
C PHE A 347 -21.66 9.10 -18.29
N GLY A 348 -22.69 9.93 -18.48
CA GLY A 348 -22.84 11.19 -17.73
C GLY A 348 -21.86 12.31 -18.08
N LEU A 349 -21.00 12.10 -19.07
CA LEU A 349 -20.16 13.15 -19.62
C LEU A 349 -20.90 13.87 -20.77
N PRO A 350 -20.75 15.22 -20.90
CA PRO A 350 -21.39 16.01 -21.97
C PRO A 350 -20.90 15.65 -23.37
#